data_3497a622ef83ea79fb9cf6e43b068aa2
#
_entry.id   3497a622ef83ea79fb9cf6e43b068aa2
#
_cell.length_a   1.000
_cell.length_b   1.000
_cell.length_c   1.000
_cell.angle_alpha   90.00
_cell.angle_beta   90.00
_cell.angle_gamma   90.00
#
_symmetry.space_group_name_H-M   'P 1'
#
loop_
_entity.id
_entity.type
_entity.pdbx_description
1 polymer ?
#
loop_
_entity_poly.entity_id
_entity_poly.type
_entity_poly.pdbx_seq_one_letter_code
_entity_poly.pdbx_strand_id
1 'polypeptide(L)'
;FKRDMSELWVSSEIGGTVSIIDPAKRTVTGKINFNIPGLRREAIQPVGMGITKDGKTAFVALGPANRVAVVDATTHAVTKYLLVGQRVWQMAFTPDEKYLLVTNGVSNDVSVIDVAAQKVIKTIQVGELPWGITFAEP
;
A
#
# COMPACT_ATOMS: atom_id res chain seq x y z
N PHE A 1 2.53 9.95 6.25
CA PHE A 1 1.68 11.11 6.55
C PHE A 1 0.75 11.42 5.39
N LYS A 2 -0.48 11.87 5.69
CA LYS A 2 -1.24 12.68 4.75
C LYS A 2 -0.48 13.99 4.48
N ARG A 3 -0.62 14.52 3.26
CA ARG A 3 0.12 15.74 2.87
C ARG A 3 -0.19 16.97 3.72
N ASP A 4 -1.43 17.06 4.22
CA ASP A 4 -1.87 18.12 5.13
C ASP A 4 -1.43 17.90 6.59
N MET A 5 -0.66 16.84 6.84
CA MET A 5 -0.16 16.43 8.16
C MET A 5 -1.27 16.09 9.19
N SER A 6 -2.50 15.92 8.77
CA SER A 6 -3.64 15.60 9.66
C SER A 6 -3.57 14.20 10.25
N GLU A 7 -2.97 13.26 9.54
CA GLU A 7 -2.85 11.87 9.98
C GLU A 7 -1.48 11.28 9.65
N LEU A 8 -0.96 10.48 10.57
CA LEU A 8 0.14 9.57 10.37
C LEU A 8 -0.40 8.14 10.35
N TRP A 9 -0.10 7.40 9.30
CA TRP A 9 -0.47 6.00 9.16
C TRP A 9 0.74 5.11 9.42
N VAL A 10 0.57 4.08 10.26
CA VAL A 10 1.64 3.17 10.66
C VAL A 10 1.18 1.72 10.45
N SER A 11 1.87 1.00 9.57
CA SER A 11 1.65 -0.42 9.34
C SER A 11 2.24 -1.26 10.47
N SER A 12 1.51 -2.28 10.89
CA SER A 12 1.97 -3.30 11.83
C SER A 12 1.95 -4.64 11.11
N GLU A 13 3.09 -5.04 10.56
CA GLU A 13 3.21 -6.22 9.70
C GLU A 13 2.62 -7.46 10.38
N ILE A 14 3.16 -7.86 11.51
CA ILE A 14 2.70 -9.05 12.25
C ILE A 14 1.33 -8.82 12.89
N GLY A 15 1.03 -7.58 13.29
CA GLY A 15 -0.28 -7.22 13.85
C GLY A 15 -1.42 -7.23 12.81
N GLY A 16 -1.10 -7.23 11.51
CA GLY A 16 -2.06 -7.29 10.42
C GLY A 16 -2.96 -6.05 10.30
N THR A 17 -2.50 -4.89 10.77
CA THR A 17 -3.30 -3.66 10.82
C THR A 17 -2.51 -2.43 10.38
N VAL A 18 -3.22 -1.36 10.04
CA VAL A 18 -2.65 0.00 9.94
C VAL A 18 -3.29 0.86 11.03
N SER A 19 -2.45 1.48 11.86
CA SER A 19 -2.90 2.44 12.87
C SER A 19 -2.95 3.84 12.29
N ILE A 20 -4.01 4.57 12.60
CA ILE A 20 -4.17 5.99 12.27
C ILE A 20 -3.85 6.79 13.52
N ILE A 21 -2.95 7.74 13.40
CA ILE A 21 -2.47 8.57 14.52
C ILE A 21 -2.77 10.03 14.21
N ASP A 22 -3.33 10.73 15.17
CA ASP A 22 -3.38 12.20 15.19
C ASP A 22 -2.00 12.69 15.69
N PRO A 23 -1.17 13.31 14.84
CA PRO A 23 0.18 13.70 15.22
C PRO A 23 0.20 14.89 16.19
N ALA A 24 -0.83 15.75 16.18
CA ALA A 24 -0.93 16.87 17.10
C ALA A 24 -1.27 16.41 18.52
N LYS A 25 -2.20 15.48 18.65
CA LYS A 25 -2.59 14.89 19.95
C LYS A 25 -1.69 13.73 20.37
N ARG A 26 -0.88 13.18 19.45
CA ARG A 26 -0.02 11.99 19.67
C ARG A 26 -0.82 10.77 20.15
N THR A 27 -2.01 10.57 19.58
CA THR A 27 -2.93 9.48 19.96
C THR A 27 -3.33 8.66 18.74
N VAL A 28 -3.56 7.37 18.95
CA VAL A 28 -4.18 6.50 17.94
C VAL A 28 -5.66 6.82 17.90
N THR A 29 -6.16 7.24 16.74
CA THR A 29 -7.56 7.62 16.52
C THR A 29 -8.35 6.53 15.82
N GLY A 30 -7.67 5.56 15.18
CA GLY A 30 -8.35 4.48 14.48
C GLY A 30 -7.38 3.39 14.04
N LYS A 31 -7.96 2.29 13.54
CA LYS A 31 -7.23 1.18 12.94
C LYS A 31 -7.94 0.70 11.68
N ILE A 32 -7.17 0.38 10.66
CA ILE A 32 -7.65 -0.32 9.47
C ILE A 32 -7.33 -1.79 9.62
N ASN A 33 -8.35 -2.62 9.52
CA ASN A 33 -8.23 -4.08 9.48
C ASN A 33 -8.48 -4.56 8.05
N PHE A 34 -7.82 -5.64 7.68
CA PHE A 34 -7.94 -6.22 6.35
C PHE A 34 -8.59 -7.61 6.47
N ASN A 35 -9.52 -7.90 5.58
CA ASN A 35 -10.17 -9.19 5.49
C ASN A 35 -10.25 -9.61 4.02
N ILE A 36 -9.61 -10.72 3.69
CA ILE A 36 -9.61 -11.27 2.33
C ILE A 36 -10.17 -12.68 2.42
N PRO A 37 -11.35 -12.96 1.82
CA PRO A 37 -11.94 -14.27 1.85
C PRO A 37 -10.96 -15.35 1.37
N GLY A 38 -10.85 -16.45 2.11
CA GLY A 38 -9.96 -17.56 1.81
C GLY A 38 -8.51 -17.41 2.29
N LEU A 39 -8.11 -16.25 2.83
CA LEU A 39 -6.81 -16.06 3.44
C LEU A 39 -6.90 -16.04 4.97
N ARG A 40 -5.91 -16.67 5.61
CA ARG A 40 -5.74 -16.56 7.06
C ARG A 40 -5.24 -15.15 7.40
N ARG A 41 -5.61 -14.66 8.58
CA ARG A 41 -5.21 -13.34 9.07
C ARG A 41 -3.69 -13.16 9.09
N GLU A 42 -2.95 -14.19 9.46
CA GLU A 42 -1.49 -14.19 9.56
C GLU A 42 -0.79 -14.04 8.19
N ALA A 43 -1.49 -14.34 7.10
CA ALA A 43 -1.01 -14.12 5.75
C ALA A 43 -1.22 -12.67 5.26
N ILE A 44 -1.96 -11.86 5.99
CA ILE A 44 -2.25 -10.47 5.64
C ILE A 44 -1.35 -9.57 6.48
N GLN A 45 -0.23 -9.17 5.90
CA GLN A 45 0.85 -8.46 6.58
C GLN A 45 1.08 -7.10 5.92
N PRO A 46 0.44 -6.02 6.42
CA PRO A 46 0.62 -4.68 5.85
C PRO A 46 2.03 -4.16 6.06
N VAL A 47 2.67 -3.71 5.00
CA VAL A 47 4.05 -3.22 4.96
C VAL A 47 4.13 -1.83 4.33
N GLY A 48 4.50 -1.70 3.06
CA GLY A 48 4.57 -0.43 2.38
C GLY A 48 3.20 0.21 2.15
N MET A 49 3.13 1.52 2.17
CA MET A 49 1.91 2.23 1.87
C MET A 49 2.19 3.59 1.24
N GLY A 50 1.23 4.08 0.44
CA GLY A 50 1.24 5.40 -0.14
C GLY A 50 -0.15 6.03 -0.10
N ILE A 51 -0.21 7.33 0.12
CA ILE A 51 -1.44 8.12 0.10
C ILE A 51 -1.31 9.14 -1.04
N THR A 52 -2.33 9.26 -1.87
CA THR A 52 -2.36 10.23 -2.97
C THR A 52 -2.23 11.68 -2.44
N LYS A 53 -1.67 12.58 -3.25
CA LYS A 53 -1.46 13.99 -2.87
C LYS A 53 -2.74 14.72 -2.48
N ASP A 54 -3.87 14.31 -3.05
CA ASP A 54 -5.18 14.85 -2.70
C ASP A 54 -5.74 14.30 -1.37
N GLY A 55 -5.05 13.32 -0.76
CA GLY A 55 -5.41 12.73 0.52
C GLY A 55 -6.66 11.83 0.49
N LYS A 56 -7.16 11.45 -0.69
CA LYS A 56 -8.42 10.71 -0.82
C LYS A 56 -8.25 9.20 -0.91
N THR A 57 -7.16 8.74 -1.51
CA THR A 57 -6.92 7.31 -1.73
C THR A 57 -5.60 6.90 -1.11
N ALA A 58 -5.60 5.77 -0.44
CA ALA A 58 -4.38 5.12 0.03
C ALA A 58 -4.25 3.72 -0.55
N PHE A 59 -3.03 3.28 -0.72
CA PHE A 59 -2.66 1.94 -1.15
C PHE A 59 -1.80 1.31 -0.06
N VAL A 60 -2.07 0.05 0.29
CA VAL A 60 -1.35 -0.67 1.34
C VAL A 60 -0.93 -2.03 0.80
N ALA A 61 0.37 -2.30 0.77
CA ALA A 61 0.92 -3.60 0.42
C ALA A 61 0.67 -4.59 1.56
N LEU A 62 0.16 -5.77 1.26
CA LEU A 62 -0.25 -6.76 2.26
C LEU A 62 0.66 -8.00 2.30
N GLY A 63 1.92 -7.84 1.94
CA GLY A 63 2.98 -8.85 2.07
C GLY A 63 2.62 -10.20 1.45
N PRO A 64 2.61 -11.30 2.24
CA PRO A 64 2.32 -12.64 1.74
C PRO A 64 0.93 -12.83 1.16
N ALA A 65 -0.01 -11.91 1.41
CA ALA A 65 -1.33 -11.94 0.79
C ALA A 65 -1.31 -11.68 -0.72
N ASN A 66 -0.16 -11.21 -1.27
CA ASN A 66 0.01 -10.90 -2.69
C ASN A 66 -1.04 -9.92 -3.20
N ARG A 67 -1.40 -8.96 -2.38
CA ARG A 67 -2.43 -7.95 -2.65
C ARG A 67 -1.95 -6.57 -2.25
N VAL A 68 -2.46 -5.60 -2.96
CA VAL A 68 -2.47 -4.19 -2.52
C VAL A 68 -3.92 -3.84 -2.19
N ALA A 69 -4.15 -3.41 -0.95
CA ALA A 69 -5.46 -2.86 -0.56
C ALA A 69 -5.58 -1.43 -1.06
N VAL A 70 -6.73 -1.09 -1.61
CA VAL A 70 -7.15 0.28 -1.89
C VAL A 70 -8.06 0.73 -0.76
N VAL A 71 -7.74 1.85 -0.16
CA VAL A 71 -8.42 2.38 1.01
C VAL A 71 -8.91 3.80 0.70
N ASP A 72 -10.16 4.08 1.01
CA ASP A 72 -10.65 5.45 1.09
C ASP A 72 -9.97 6.13 2.29
N ALA A 73 -9.08 7.08 2.02
CA ALA A 73 -8.28 7.71 3.07
C ALA A 73 -9.05 8.74 3.91
N THR A 74 -10.32 9.01 3.60
CA THR A 74 -11.20 9.86 4.39
C THR A 74 -11.99 9.04 5.41
N THR A 75 -12.54 7.89 4.96
CA THR A 75 -13.38 7.02 5.80
C THR A 75 -12.59 5.88 6.44
N HIS A 76 -11.34 5.65 5.98
CA HIS A 76 -10.48 4.52 6.34
C HIS A 76 -11.05 3.15 5.93
N ALA A 77 -12.04 3.12 5.06
CA ALA A 77 -12.66 1.89 4.56
C ALA A 77 -11.81 1.25 3.45
N VAL A 78 -11.56 -0.04 3.55
CA VAL A 78 -10.98 -0.82 2.45
C VAL A 78 -12.04 -0.99 1.36
N THR A 79 -11.77 -0.50 0.16
CA THR A 79 -12.71 -0.50 -0.96
C THR A 79 -12.44 -1.62 -1.95
N LYS A 80 -11.18 -2.06 -2.06
CA LYS A 80 -10.76 -3.02 -3.07
C LYS A 80 -9.45 -3.70 -2.69
N TYR A 81 -9.22 -4.90 -3.21
CA TYR A 81 -7.94 -5.61 -3.18
C TYR A 81 -7.47 -5.88 -4.61
N LEU A 82 -6.25 -5.47 -4.92
CA LEU A 82 -5.61 -5.69 -6.22
C LEU A 82 -4.64 -6.85 -6.10
N LEU A 83 -4.80 -7.88 -6.95
CA LEU A 83 -3.83 -8.97 -7.04
C LEU A 83 -2.56 -8.45 -7.73
N VAL A 84 -1.41 -8.67 -7.09
CA VAL A 84 -0.08 -8.33 -7.58
C VAL A 84 0.83 -9.56 -7.59
N GLY A 85 2.13 -9.39 -7.77
CA GLY A 85 3.09 -10.49 -7.65
C GLY A 85 3.26 -11.00 -6.22
N GLN A 86 4.17 -11.97 -6.05
CA GLN A 86 4.33 -12.65 -4.76
C GLN A 86 5.17 -11.83 -3.79
N ARG A 87 4.67 -11.75 -2.56
CA ARG A 87 5.27 -11.06 -1.42
C ARG A 87 5.56 -9.58 -1.73
N VAL A 88 4.48 -8.82 -1.88
CA VAL A 88 4.56 -7.37 -2.11
C VAL A 88 5.15 -6.64 -0.89
N TRP A 89 6.09 -5.71 -1.12
CA TRP A 89 6.80 -4.99 -0.06
C TRP A 89 6.53 -3.50 -0.07
N GLN A 90 7.20 -2.78 -0.94
CA GLN A 90 7.20 -1.32 -0.97
C GLN A 90 6.58 -0.80 -2.26
N MET A 91 6.30 0.48 -2.26
CA MET A 91 5.68 1.15 -3.39
C MET A 91 6.13 2.60 -3.52
N ALA A 92 6.04 3.12 -4.74
CA ALA A 92 6.24 4.55 -5.01
C ALA A 92 5.31 5.00 -6.14
N PHE A 93 4.72 6.18 -5.97
CA PHE A 93 3.99 6.86 -7.03
C PHE A 93 4.94 7.48 -8.05
N THR A 94 4.54 7.49 -9.32
CA THR A 94 5.17 8.38 -10.29
C THR A 94 4.98 9.85 -9.88
N PRO A 95 5.85 10.79 -10.29
CA PRO A 95 5.75 12.19 -9.89
C PRO A 95 4.39 12.85 -10.22
N ASP A 96 3.76 12.40 -11.31
CA ASP A 96 2.41 12.84 -11.74
C ASP A 96 1.27 12.05 -11.09
N GLU A 97 1.58 11.06 -10.24
CA GLU A 97 0.64 10.13 -9.58
C GLU A 97 -0.31 9.37 -10.52
N LYS A 98 0.01 9.28 -11.81
CA LYS A 98 -0.76 8.41 -12.71
C LYS A 98 -0.58 6.94 -12.39
N TYR A 99 0.61 6.55 -11.98
CA TYR A 99 0.94 5.17 -11.69
C TYR A 99 1.52 5.01 -10.30
N LEU A 100 1.23 3.85 -9.72
CA LEU A 100 1.87 3.34 -8.51
C LEU A 100 2.63 2.08 -8.88
N LEU A 101 3.91 2.03 -8.57
CA LEU A 101 4.75 0.86 -8.77
C LEU A 101 4.94 0.16 -7.44
N VAL A 102 4.77 -1.16 -7.41
CA VAL A 102 4.92 -1.97 -6.20
C VAL A 102 5.90 -3.12 -6.44
N THR A 103 6.81 -3.33 -5.50
CA THR A 103 7.81 -4.40 -5.59
C THR A 103 7.26 -5.71 -5.06
N ASN A 104 7.46 -6.79 -5.81
CA ASN A 104 7.03 -8.14 -5.47
C ASN A 104 8.28 -9.03 -5.25
N GLY A 105 8.68 -9.19 -3.99
CA GLY A 105 9.98 -9.73 -3.63
C GLY A 105 10.20 -11.18 -4.03
N VAL A 106 9.18 -12.03 -3.98
CA VAL A 106 9.34 -13.46 -4.29
C VAL A 106 9.15 -13.77 -5.77
N SER A 107 8.33 -13.01 -6.48
CA SER A 107 8.16 -13.18 -7.93
C SER A 107 9.17 -12.39 -8.77
N ASN A 108 10.06 -11.61 -8.14
CA ASN A 108 11.15 -10.87 -8.81
C ASN A 108 10.64 -9.87 -9.86
N ASP A 109 9.55 -9.20 -9.56
CA ASP A 109 8.91 -8.27 -10.48
C ASP A 109 8.36 -7.02 -9.77
N VAL A 110 7.93 -6.09 -10.59
CA VAL A 110 7.24 -4.87 -10.17
C VAL A 110 5.88 -4.83 -10.86
N SER A 111 4.80 -4.69 -10.10
CA SER A 111 3.48 -4.42 -10.65
C SER A 111 3.27 -2.92 -10.82
N VAL A 112 2.71 -2.53 -11.96
CA VAL A 112 2.31 -1.16 -12.27
C VAL A 112 0.79 -1.06 -12.12
N ILE A 113 0.34 -0.18 -11.25
CA ILE A 113 -1.06 0.09 -10.95
C ILE A 113 -1.42 1.45 -11.56
N ASP A 114 -2.47 1.50 -12.37
CA ASP A 114 -3.13 2.74 -12.75
C ASP A 114 -3.90 3.26 -11.53
N VAL A 115 -3.52 4.43 -11.04
CA VAL A 115 -4.04 5.00 -9.79
C VAL A 115 -5.52 5.39 -9.95
N ALA A 116 -5.88 6.02 -11.05
CA ALA A 116 -7.25 6.47 -11.29
C ALA A 116 -8.21 5.29 -11.53
N ALA A 117 -7.77 4.31 -12.34
CA ALA A 117 -8.56 3.11 -12.61
C ALA A 117 -8.51 2.09 -11.46
N GLN A 118 -7.58 2.23 -10.51
CA GLN A 118 -7.33 1.29 -9.41
C GLN A 118 -7.19 -0.14 -9.94
N LYS A 119 -6.28 -0.32 -10.89
CA LYS A 119 -6.11 -1.57 -11.63
C LYS A 119 -4.64 -1.83 -11.95
N VAL A 120 -4.21 -3.09 -11.78
CA VAL A 120 -2.89 -3.54 -12.27
C VAL A 120 -2.94 -3.58 -13.80
N ILE A 121 -2.02 -2.87 -14.44
CA ILE A 121 -1.98 -2.76 -15.92
C ILE A 121 -0.75 -3.42 -16.53
N LYS A 122 0.29 -3.67 -15.74
CA LYS A 122 1.54 -4.25 -16.23
C LYS A 122 2.32 -4.90 -15.09
N THR A 123 3.12 -5.91 -15.44
CA THR A 123 4.15 -6.49 -14.57
C THR A 123 5.49 -6.39 -15.31
N ILE A 124 6.54 -5.99 -14.61
CA ILE A 124 7.89 -5.78 -15.15
C ILE A 124 8.85 -6.69 -14.38
N GLN A 125 9.51 -7.61 -15.06
CA GLN A 125 10.56 -8.41 -14.44
C GLN A 125 11.76 -7.54 -14.09
N VAL A 126 12.30 -7.75 -12.90
CA VAL A 126 13.48 -7.03 -12.37
C VAL A 126 14.49 -8.01 -11.79
N GLY A 127 15.47 -7.55 -11.04
CA GLY A 127 16.42 -8.43 -10.32
C GLY A 127 15.78 -9.23 -9.20
N GLU A 128 16.55 -10.14 -8.62
CA GLU A 128 16.08 -11.01 -7.54
C GLU A 128 15.74 -10.24 -6.27
N LEU A 129 14.63 -10.64 -5.63
CA LEU A 129 14.16 -10.14 -4.33
C LEU A 129 14.07 -8.60 -4.24
N PRO A 130 13.39 -7.93 -5.19
CA PRO A 130 13.23 -6.48 -5.12
C PRO A 130 12.49 -6.08 -3.84
N TRP A 131 13.06 -5.15 -3.08
CA TRP A 131 12.48 -4.73 -1.80
C TRP A 131 11.97 -3.30 -1.82
N GLY A 132 12.81 -2.36 -2.21
CA GLY A 132 12.49 -0.94 -2.25
C GLY A 132 12.38 -0.39 -3.66
N ILE A 133 11.67 0.71 -3.81
CA ILE A 133 11.53 1.46 -5.07
C ILE A 133 11.40 2.95 -4.75
N THR A 134 12.00 3.77 -5.59
CA THR A 134 11.89 5.23 -5.51
C THR A 134 11.98 5.84 -6.90
N PHE A 135 11.47 7.04 -7.05
CA PHE A 135 11.70 7.87 -8.22
C PHE A 135 12.74 8.93 -7.88
N ALA A 136 13.71 9.09 -8.77
CA ALA A 136 14.59 10.26 -8.71
C ALA A 136 13.77 11.49 -9.14
N GLU A 137 13.88 12.58 -8.36
CA GLU A 137 13.40 13.88 -8.83
C GLU A 137 14.36 14.39 -9.91
N PRO A 138 13.84 15.04 -10.97
CA PRO A 138 14.67 15.60 -12.03
C PRO A 138 15.54 16.76 -11.55
#